data_09597d4c2149ca7cc258ef564334bf48
#
_entry.id   09597d4c2149ca7cc258ef564334bf48
#
_cell.length_a   1.000
_cell.length_b   1.000
_cell.length_c   1.000
_cell.angle_alpha   90.00
_cell.angle_beta   90.00
_cell.angle_gamma   90.00
#
_symmetry.space_group_name_H-M   'P 1'
#
loop_
_entity.id
_entity.type
_entity.pdbx_description
1 polymer ?
#
loop_
_entity_poly.entity_id
_entity_poly.type
_entity_poly.pdbx_seq_one_letter_code
_entity_poly.pdbx_strand_id
1 'polypeptide(L)'
;PLISVYLTGAELKTAAEIDASVSDFMPAARLYMSGLNFSFNPHRIILNKVTKVKIVDASGNEADLQDDKLYRVVCDLYSGQMLGAVTDVSYGILSIQPKFADGTPIENIEDAIITTADGRELKAWAAIAGYLDSLPDTDGDGIGNVPESYKNAQNRKEVLDSKNIVDLVKNPNKYAVIIVLIVIVILVLVFLLFFLPIRAILRRKRKKAAATSQKDNSAEPQKSNAVEPQKEADIK
;
A
#
# COMPACT_ATOMS: atom_id res chain seq x y z
N PRO A 1 -29.89 -2.22 -4.55
CA PRO A 1 -29.97 -3.68 -4.49
C PRO A 1 -28.71 -4.28 -3.85
N LEU A 2 -28.79 -5.57 -3.47
CA LEU A 2 -27.66 -6.41 -3.12
C LEU A 2 -27.12 -7.10 -4.38
N ILE A 3 -25.80 -7.29 -4.41
CA ILE A 3 -25.11 -8.07 -5.43
C ILE A 3 -24.42 -9.27 -4.77
N SER A 4 -24.19 -10.33 -5.56
CA SER A 4 -23.42 -11.51 -5.16
C SER A 4 -22.29 -11.73 -6.14
N VAL A 5 -21.07 -11.52 -5.69
CA VAL A 5 -19.85 -11.67 -6.47
C VAL A 5 -18.91 -12.68 -5.82
N TYR A 6 -17.89 -13.10 -6.56
CA TYR A 6 -16.79 -13.89 -6.01
C TYR A 6 -15.49 -13.10 -6.09
N LEU A 7 -14.73 -13.13 -5.00
CA LEU A 7 -13.39 -12.57 -4.88
C LEU A 7 -12.41 -13.66 -4.47
N THR A 8 -11.20 -13.58 -4.94
CA THR A 8 -10.11 -14.43 -4.47
C THR A 8 -9.68 -14.06 -3.05
N GLY A 9 -9.04 -14.99 -2.34
CA GLY A 9 -8.51 -14.68 -1.00
C GLY A 9 -7.48 -13.53 -1.05
N ALA A 10 -6.68 -13.42 -2.12
CA ALA A 10 -5.76 -12.30 -2.33
C ALA A 10 -6.49 -10.96 -2.47
N GLU A 11 -7.63 -10.95 -3.16
CA GLU A 11 -8.48 -9.75 -3.30
C GLU A 11 -9.16 -9.38 -1.97
N LEU A 12 -9.58 -10.36 -1.17
CA LEU A 12 -10.12 -10.11 0.16
C LEU A 12 -9.06 -9.54 1.12
N LYS A 13 -7.81 -10.00 1.05
CA LYS A 13 -6.68 -9.38 1.77
C LYS A 13 -6.46 -7.94 1.32
N THR A 14 -6.58 -7.67 0.02
CA THR A 14 -6.49 -6.33 -0.53
C THR A 14 -7.62 -5.43 -0.01
N ALA A 15 -8.86 -5.93 0.06
CA ALA A 15 -9.99 -5.21 0.63
C ALA A 15 -9.77 -4.84 2.12
N ALA A 16 -9.26 -5.80 2.92
CA ALA A 16 -8.89 -5.53 4.31
C ALA A 16 -7.78 -4.48 4.42
N GLU A 17 -6.80 -4.49 3.50
CA GLU A 17 -5.72 -3.52 3.47
C GLU A 17 -6.20 -2.12 3.07
N ILE A 18 -7.15 -2.01 2.15
CA ILE A 18 -7.81 -0.74 1.80
C ILE A 18 -8.53 -0.17 3.02
N ASP A 19 -9.30 -0.99 3.73
CA ASP A 19 -9.97 -0.55 4.95
C ASP A 19 -8.99 -0.08 6.02
N ALA A 20 -7.91 -0.83 6.27
CA ALA A 20 -6.92 -0.49 7.30
C ALA A 20 -6.04 0.71 6.95
N SER A 21 -5.79 0.96 5.65
CA SER A 21 -4.82 1.95 5.20
C SER A 21 -5.44 3.22 4.65
N VAL A 22 -6.64 3.14 4.05
CA VAL A 22 -7.25 4.24 3.31
C VAL A 22 -8.41 4.88 4.07
N SER A 23 -9.12 4.13 4.92
CA SER A 23 -10.34 4.62 5.59
C SER A 23 -10.10 5.83 6.53
N ASP A 24 -8.86 6.02 7.02
CA ASP A 24 -8.51 7.18 7.85
C ASP A 24 -8.48 8.48 7.04
N PHE A 25 -8.15 8.41 5.74
CA PHE A 25 -8.10 9.55 4.82
C PHE A 25 -9.39 9.69 4.02
N MET A 26 -10.07 8.57 3.74
CA MET A 26 -11.31 8.50 2.98
C MET A 26 -12.32 7.65 3.76
N PRO A 27 -13.14 8.25 4.61
CA PRO A 27 -14.13 7.51 5.42
C PRO A 27 -15.10 6.64 4.60
N ALA A 28 -15.38 7.01 3.36
CA ALA A 28 -16.21 6.22 2.44
C ALA A 28 -15.56 4.88 2.03
N ALA A 29 -14.25 4.72 2.20
CA ALA A 29 -13.55 3.46 1.96
C ALA A 29 -13.60 2.49 3.16
N ARG A 30 -14.26 2.88 4.26
CA ARG A 30 -14.43 2.03 5.44
C ARG A 30 -15.40 0.90 5.17
N LEU A 31 -14.93 -0.33 5.37
CA LEU A 31 -15.71 -1.53 5.14
C LEU A 31 -16.19 -2.13 6.48
N TYR A 32 -17.44 -2.56 6.52
CA TYR A 32 -18.01 -3.27 7.65
C TYR A 32 -18.25 -4.74 7.24
N MET A 33 -17.20 -5.54 7.33
CA MET A 33 -17.20 -6.91 6.85
C MET A 33 -17.77 -7.88 7.89
N SER A 34 -18.52 -8.89 7.43
CA SER A 34 -18.94 -10.05 8.20
C SER A 34 -18.38 -11.31 7.53
N GLY A 35 -18.02 -12.32 8.31
CA GLY A 35 -17.39 -13.53 7.78
C GLY A 35 -15.88 -13.35 7.47
N LEU A 36 -15.32 -12.19 7.77
CA LEU A 36 -13.89 -11.91 7.64
C LEU A 36 -13.40 -11.18 8.89
N ASN A 37 -12.41 -11.75 9.57
CA ASN A 37 -11.71 -11.13 10.69
C ASN A 37 -10.29 -10.78 10.25
N PHE A 38 -9.78 -9.61 10.66
CA PHE A 38 -8.40 -9.25 10.40
C PHE A 38 -7.78 -8.43 11.52
N SER A 39 -6.47 -8.60 11.68
CA SER A 39 -5.66 -7.81 12.61
C SER A 39 -4.78 -6.86 11.81
N PHE A 40 -4.61 -5.63 12.28
CA PHE A 40 -3.75 -4.65 11.61
C PHE A 40 -2.97 -3.81 12.62
N ASN A 41 -1.80 -3.33 12.19
CA ASN A 41 -0.99 -2.40 12.96
C ASN A 41 -1.00 -1.03 12.27
N PRO A 42 -1.57 0.02 12.89
CA PRO A 42 -1.70 1.35 12.29
C PRO A 42 -0.35 2.03 12.01
N HIS A 43 0.73 1.62 12.71
CA HIS A 43 2.06 2.20 12.57
C HIS A 43 2.87 1.62 11.40
N ARG A 44 2.39 0.58 10.74
CA ARG A 44 3.03 0.04 9.54
C ARG A 44 2.87 0.97 8.34
N ILE A 45 3.71 0.77 7.33
CA ILE A 45 3.61 1.52 6.07
C ILE A 45 2.22 1.32 5.44
N ILE A 46 1.71 2.38 4.80
CA ILE A 46 0.44 2.34 4.08
C ILE A 46 0.40 1.15 3.10
N LEU A 47 -0.77 0.52 2.95
CA LEU A 47 -0.99 -0.71 2.18
C LEU A 47 -0.18 -1.93 2.66
N ASN A 48 0.30 -1.90 3.90
CA ASN A 48 0.95 -3.03 4.59
C ASN A 48 0.60 -3.05 6.08
N LYS A 49 -0.55 -2.49 6.45
CA LYS A 49 -0.99 -2.44 7.85
C LYS A 49 -1.57 -3.76 8.33
N VAL A 50 -2.21 -4.52 7.44
CA VAL A 50 -2.83 -5.82 7.77
C VAL A 50 -1.77 -6.87 8.03
N THR A 51 -1.90 -7.55 9.17
CA THR A 51 -0.94 -8.58 9.62
C THR A 51 -1.50 -9.99 9.54
N LYS A 52 -2.82 -10.13 9.65
CA LYS A 52 -3.52 -11.43 9.63
C LYS A 52 -4.92 -11.24 9.08
N VAL A 53 -5.39 -12.18 8.26
CA VAL A 53 -6.77 -12.23 7.77
C VAL A 53 -7.28 -13.65 7.90
N LYS A 54 -8.47 -13.80 8.42
CA LYS A 54 -9.18 -15.08 8.62
C LYS A 54 -10.57 -15.01 8.02
N ILE A 55 -10.99 -16.10 7.39
CA ILE A 55 -12.40 -16.32 7.05
C ILE A 55 -13.10 -16.94 8.26
N VAL A 56 -14.32 -16.53 8.50
CA VAL A 56 -15.15 -17.04 9.62
C VAL A 56 -16.41 -17.66 9.03
N ASP A 57 -16.65 -18.92 9.34
CA ASP A 57 -17.86 -19.62 8.91
C ASP A 57 -19.09 -19.27 9.76
N ALA A 58 -20.27 -19.80 9.39
CA ALA A 58 -21.52 -19.54 10.11
C ALA A 58 -21.52 -20.10 11.55
N SER A 59 -20.62 -21.04 11.86
CA SER A 59 -20.44 -21.62 13.19
C SER A 59 -19.42 -20.85 14.04
N GLY A 60 -18.78 -19.81 13.48
CA GLY A 60 -17.75 -19.01 14.14
C GLY A 60 -16.34 -19.62 14.06
N ASN A 61 -16.11 -20.68 13.28
CA ASN A 61 -14.78 -21.26 13.12
C ASN A 61 -13.96 -20.40 12.19
N GLU A 62 -12.70 -20.15 12.58
CA GLU A 62 -11.75 -19.38 11.79
C GLU A 62 -10.85 -20.29 10.95
N ALA A 63 -10.61 -19.91 9.70
CA ALA A 63 -9.66 -20.55 8.80
C ALA A 63 -8.80 -19.51 8.07
N ASP A 64 -7.60 -19.91 7.64
CA ASP A 64 -6.74 -19.04 6.83
C ASP A 64 -7.33 -18.86 5.43
N LEU A 65 -7.26 -17.63 4.90
CA LEU A 65 -7.59 -17.35 3.52
C LEU A 65 -6.57 -18.02 2.58
N GLN A 66 -7.07 -18.71 1.57
CA GLN A 66 -6.28 -19.26 0.46
C GLN A 66 -6.32 -18.25 -0.70
N ASP A 67 -5.17 -17.80 -1.14
CA ASP A 67 -5.05 -16.68 -2.08
C ASP A 67 -5.81 -16.90 -3.40
N ASP A 68 -5.77 -18.10 -3.96
CA ASP A 68 -6.37 -18.43 -5.26
C ASP A 68 -7.82 -18.95 -5.16
N LYS A 69 -8.31 -19.21 -3.95
CA LYS A 69 -9.67 -19.70 -3.74
C LYS A 69 -10.68 -18.56 -3.90
N LEU A 70 -11.79 -18.86 -4.58
CA LEU A 70 -12.93 -17.97 -4.70
C LEU A 70 -13.82 -18.04 -3.45
N TYR A 71 -14.16 -16.86 -2.93
CA TYR A 71 -15.07 -16.68 -1.81
C TYR A 71 -16.25 -15.83 -2.26
N ARG A 72 -17.45 -16.29 -1.96
CA ARG A 72 -18.67 -15.54 -2.24
C ARG A 72 -18.77 -14.33 -1.32
N VAL A 73 -19.00 -13.17 -1.90
CA VAL A 73 -19.18 -11.89 -1.21
C VAL A 73 -20.55 -11.32 -1.59
N VAL A 74 -21.28 -10.88 -0.59
CA VAL A 74 -22.55 -10.15 -0.78
C VAL A 74 -22.34 -8.74 -0.25
N CYS A 75 -22.66 -7.74 -1.06
CA CYS A 75 -22.62 -6.34 -0.65
C CYS A 75 -23.71 -5.56 -1.39
N ASP A 76 -23.86 -4.28 -1.07
CA ASP A 76 -24.72 -3.41 -1.84
C ASP A 76 -24.07 -3.03 -3.18
N LEU A 77 -24.89 -2.65 -4.16
CA LEU A 77 -24.43 -2.30 -5.52
C LEU A 77 -23.41 -1.15 -5.51
N TYR A 78 -23.59 -0.15 -4.64
CA TYR A 78 -22.67 0.98 -4.53
C TYR A 78 -21.28 0.53 -4.09
N SER A 79 -21.20 -0.33 -3.07
CA SER A 79 -19.93 -0.92 -2.63
C SER A 79 -19.26 -1.71 -3.77
N GLY A 80 -20.04 -2.45 -4.56
CA GLY A 80 -19.52 -3.18 -5.72
C GLY A 80 -18.95 -2.25 -6.80
N GLN A 81 -19.64 -1.16 -7.11
CA GLN A 81 -19.13 -0.14 -8.06
C GLN A 81 -17.86 0.53 -7.55
N MET A 82 -17.74 0.75 -6.23
CA MET A 82 -16.53 1.33 -5.63
C MET A 82 -15.30 0.42 -5.77
N LEU A 83 -15.45 -0.91 -5.88
CA LEU A 83 -14.33 -1.81 -6.12
C LEU A 83 -13.63 -1.51 -7.46
N GLY A 84 -14.40 -1.24 -8.51
CA GLY A 84 -13.86 -0.80 -9.81
C GLY A 84 -13.17 0.56 -9.70
N ALA A 85 -13.81 1.54 -9.06
CA ALA A 85 -13.25 2.88 -8.88
C ALA A 85 -11.92 2.87 -8.11
N VAL A 86 -11.73 1.99 -7.12
CA VAL A 86 -10.45 1.82 -6.41
C VAL A 86 -9.35 1.38 -7.37
N THR A 87 -9.65 0.47 -8.30
CA THR A 87 -8.70 0.02 -9.32
C THR A 87 -8.25 1.20 -10.20
N ASP A 88 -9.19 2.01 -10.68
CA ASP A 88 -8.92 3.16 -11.56
C ASP A 88 -8.10 4.25 -10.84
N VAL A 89 -8.51 4.65 -9.64
CA VAL A 89 -7.82 5.68 -8.84
C VAL A 89 -6.42 5.24 -8.44
N SER A 90 -6.21 3.95 -8.22
CA SER A 90 -4.89 3.38 -7.87
C SER A 90 -4.01 3.05 -9.07
N TYR A 91 -4.44 3.38 -10.30
CA TYR A 91 -3.75 3.00 -11.54
C TYR A 91 -3.47 1.48 -11.62
N GLY A 92 -4.42 0.67 -11.16
CA GLY A 92 -4.32 -0.79 -11.16
C GLY A 92 -3.44 -1.39 -10.05
N ILE A 93 -2.87 -0.57 -9.17
CA ILE A 93 -2.06 -1.07 -8.03
C ILE A 93 -2.93 -1.88 -7.07
N LEU A 94 -4.13 -1.37 -6.74
CA LEU A 94 -5.15 -2.02 -5.93
C LEU A 94 -6.23 -2.57 -6.85
N SER A 95 -6.02 -3.77 -7.37
CA SER A 95 -7.00 -4.40 -8.25
C SER A 95 -7.85 -5.40 -7.47
N ILE A 96 -9.17 -5.18 -7.46
CA ILE A 96 -10.18 -6.13 -6.99
C ILE A 96 -11.17 -6.29 -8.13
N GLN A 97 -11.12 -7.45 -8.77
CA GLN A 97 -11.98 -7.76 -9.92
C GLN A 97 -13.10 -8.72 -9.51
N PRO A 98 -14.36 -8.25 -9.37
CA PRO A 98 -15.50 -9.10 -9.12
C PRO A 98 -15.65 -10.18 -10.21
N LYS A 99 -16.02 -11.40 -9.79
CA LYS A 99 -16.13 -12.56 -10.67
C LYS A 99 -17.46 -13.27 -10.44
N PHE A 100 -17.90 -14.04 -11.44
CA PHE A 100 -18.92 -15.06 -11.28
C PHE A 100 -18.36 -16.30 -10.52
N ALA A 101 -19.23 -17.24 -10.21
CA ALA A 101 -18.86 -18.47 -9.47
C ALA A 101 -17.86 -19.37 -10.21
N ASP A 102 -17.82 -19.29 -11.54
CA ASP A 102 -16.89 -20.01 -12.41
C ASP A 102 -15.52 -19.29 -12.55
N GLY A 103 -15.36 -18.12 -11.93
CA GLY A 103 -14.13 -17.32 -11.97
C GLY A 103 -14.05 -16.33 -13.13
N THR A 104 -15.07 -16.26 -14.01
CA THR A 104 -15.09 -15.26 -15.09
C THR A 104 -15.29 -13.86 -14.53
N PRO A 105 -14.53 -12.85 -15.02
CA PRO A 105 -14.71 -11.45 -14.58
C PRO A 105 -16.11 -10.93 -14.91
N ILE A 106 -16.65 -10.11 -13.99
CA ILE A 106 -17.90 -9.39 -14.21
C ILE A 106 -17.55 -8.03 -14.81
N GLU A 107 -17.98 -7.81 -16.07
CA GLU A 107 -17.77 -6.54 -16.79
C GLU A 107 -18.78 -5.47 -16.33
N ASN A 108 -20.06 -5.85 -16.22
CA ASN A 108 -21.11 -4.98 -15.70
C ASN A 108 -21.54 -5.50 -14.31
N ILE A 109 -21.24 -4.75 -13.26
CA ILE A 109 -21.55 -5.17 -11.87
C ILE A 109 -23.04 -5.37 -11.63
N GLU A 110 -23.92 -4.76 -12.43
CA GLU A 110 -25.36 -4.93 -12.32
C GLU A 110 -25.82 -6.35 -12.68
N ASP A 111 -25.03 -7.10 -13.47
CA ASP A 111 -25.31 -8.50 -13.79
C ASP A 111 -25.20 -9.43 -12.56
N ALA A 112 -24.60 -8.93 -11.46
CA ALA A 112 -24.48 -9.65 -10.21
C ALA A 112 -25.61 -9.33 -9.22
N ILE A 113 -26.63 -8.55 -9.62
CA ILE A 113 -27.75 -8.20 -8.76
C ILE A 113 -28.52 -9.44 -8.35
N ILE A 114 -28.75 -9.60 -7.03
CA ILE A 114 -29.56 -10.68 -6.50
C ILE A 114 -31.04 -10.38 -6.75
N THR A 115 -31.76 -11.30 -7.38
CA THR A 115 -33.20 -11.22 -7.57
C THR A 115 -33.92 -12.18 -6.64
N THR A 116 -35.09 -11.78 -6.19
CA THR A 116 -36.05 -12.60 -5.45
C THR A 116 -36.77 -13.57 -6.39
N ALA A 117 -37.49 -14.56 -5.87
CA ALA A 117 -38.20 -15.56 -6.66
C ALA A 117 -39.26 -14.96 -7.60
N ASP A 118 -39.79 -13.79 -7.30
CA ASP A 118 -40.74 -13.02 -8.15
C ASP A 118 -40.04 -12.06 -9.13
N GLY A 119 -38.70 -12.18 -9.29
CA GLY A 119 -37.90 -11.42 -10.27
C GLY A 119 -37.56 -9.99 -9.87
N ARG A 120 -37.90 -9.56 -8.65
CA ARG A 120 -37.52 -8.23 -8.16
C ARG A 120 -36.13 -8.22 -7.58
N GLU A 121 -35.42 -7.11 -7.67
CA GLU A 121 -34.13 -6.92 -7.04
C GLU A 121 -34.23 -7.04 -5.51
N LEU A 122 -33.35 -7.82 -4.89
CA LEU A 122 -33.25 -7.91 -3.44
C LEU A 122 -32.62 -6.64 -2.88
N LYS A 123 -33.39 -5.86 -2.17
CA LYS A 123 -32.92 -4.63 -1.51
C LYS A 123 -32.31 -4.97 -0.14
N ALA A 124 -31.24 -4.25 0.25
CA ALA A 124 -30.55 -4.45 1.53
C ALA A 124 -31.51 -4.36 2.73
N TRP A 125 -32.41 -3.36 2.72
CA TRP A 125 -33.40 -3.19 3.80
C TRP A 125 -34.36 -4.39 3.89
N ALA A 126 -34.77 -4.98 2.76
CA ALA A 126 -35.65 -6.15 2.75
C ALA A 126 -34.93 -7.40 3.30
N ALA A 127 -33.65 -7.56 2.99
CA ALA A 127 -32.84 -8.64 3.56
C ALA A 127 -32.68 -8.47 5.08
N ILE A 128 -32.46 -7.24 5.56
CA ILE A 128 -32.39 -6.94 7.00
C ILE A 128 -33.73 -7.21 7.68
N ALA A 129 -34.84 -6.75 7.10
CA ALA A 129 -36.16 -7.01 7.62
C ALA A 129 -36.45 -8.52 7.73
N GLY A 130 -36.17 -9.30 6.67
CA GLY A 130 -36.33 -10.74 6.70
C GLY A 130 -35.42 -11.45 7.73
N TYR A 131 -34.22 -10.92 7.97
CA TYR A 131 -33.36 -11.42 9.04
C TYR A 131 -33.95 -11.14 10.42
N LEU A 132 -34.42 -9.93 10.68
CA LEU A 132 -35.05 -9.55 11.96
C LEU A 132 -36.31 -10.38 12.22
N ASP A 133 -37.13 -10.58 11.19
CA ASP A 133 -38.35 -11.46 11.25
C ASP A 133 -38.02 -12.93 11.57
N SER A 134 -36.83 -13.39 11.21
CA SER A 134 -36.38 -14.77 11.48
C SER A 134 -35.85 -14.98 12.89
N LEU A 135 -35.69 -13.94 13.68
CA LEU A 135 -35.19 -14.03 15.06
C LEU A 135 -36.28 -14.64 15.98
N PRO A 136 -35.90 -15.49 16.94
CA PRO A 136 -36.82 -16.07 17.87
C PRO A 136 -37.37 -15.00 18.85
N ASP A 137 -38.69 -15.02 19.10
CA ASP A 137 -39.28 -14.33 20.21
C ASP A 137 -39.02 -15.09 21.50
N THR A 138 -38.16 -14.55 22.36
CA THR A 138 -37.72 -15.21 23.61
C THR A 138 -38.39 -14.70 24.87
N ASP A 139 -39.12 -13.57 24.77
CA ASP A 139 -39.82 -12.97 25.88
C ASP A 139 -41.37 -12.96 25.72
N GLY A 140 -41.88 -13.40 24.56
CA GLY A 140 -43.30 -13.63 24.30
C GLY A 140 -44.07 -12.35 23.97
N ASP A 141 -43.41 -11.29 23.54
CA ASP A 141 -44.03 -10.02 23.16
C ASP A 141 -44.51 -9.96 21.70
N GLY A 142 -44.27 -11.02 20.93
CA GLY A 142 -44.60 -11.13 19.50
C GLY A 142 -43.57 -10.53 18.56
N ILE A 143 -42.40 -10.09 19.05
CA ILE A 143 -41.29 -9.53 18.27
C ILE A 143 -40.00 -10.37 18.45
N GLY A 144 -39.31 -10.62 17.38
CA GLY A 144 -38.06 -11.36 17.44
C GLY A 144 -36.96 -10.62 18.22
N ASN A 145 -36.33 -11.27 19.17
CA ASN A 145 -35.30 -10.66 20.01
C ASN A 145 -33.92 -10.70 19.35
N VAL A 146 -33.23 -9.54 19.35
CA VAL A 146 -31.86 -9.43 18.87
C VAL A 146 -30.92 -10.21 19.80
N PRO A 147 -30.09 -11.13 19.29
CA PRO A 147 -29.15 -11.90 20.09
C PRO A 147 -28.22 -11.05 20.95
N GLU A 148 -27.94 -11.48 22.18
CA GLU A 148 -27.04 -10.81 23.11
C GLU A 148 -25.64 -10.54 22.55
N SER A 149 -25.18 -11.39 21.61
CA SER A 149 -23.89 -11.22 20.94
C SER A 149 -23.75 -9.88 20.23
N TYR A 150 -24.86 -9.25 19.79
CA TYR A 150 -24.83 -7.94 19.13
C TYR A 150 -24.65 -6.76 20.10
N LYS A 151 -24.76 -6.98 21.40
CA LYS A 151 -24.50 -5.93 22.41
C LYS A 151 -23.01 -5.56 22.51
N ASN A 152 -22.13 -6.45 22.10
CA ASN A 152 -20.68 -6.29 22.20
C ASN A 152 -20.01 -6.21 20.84
N ALA A 153 -18.83 -5.59 20.81
CA ALA A 153 -17.98 -5.61 19.62
C ALA A 153 -17.64 -7.04 19.21
N GLN A 154 -17.81 -7.36 17.94
CA GLN A 154 -17.57 -8.71 17.39
C GLN A 154 -16.10 -9.01 17.16
N ASN A 155 -15.18 -8.09 17.49
CA ASN A 155 -13.72 -8.18 17.31
C ASN A 155 -13.28 -8.57 15.87
N ARG A 156 -14.08 -8.19 14.88
CA ARG A 156 -13.78 -8.48 13.46
C ARG A 156 -12.55 -7.73 12.96
N LYS A 157 -12.22 -6.60 13.62
CA LYS A 157 -11.03 -5.80 13.37
C LYS A 157 -10.26 -5.65 14.67
N GLU A 158 -9.08 -6.24 14.72
CA GLU A 158 -8.18 -6.19 15.87
C GLU A 158 -7.05 -5.19 15.59
N VAL A 159 -6.86 -4.23 16.50
CA VAL A 159 -5.78 -3.26 16.41
C VAL A 159 -4.58 -3.75 17.21
N LEU A 160 -3.47 -4.00 16.52
CA LEU A 160 -2.19 -4.37 17.12
C LEU A 160 -1.31 -3.10 17.21
N ASP A 161 -1.44 -2.35 18.32
CA ASP A 161 -0.71 -1.08 18.51
C ASP A 161 0.75 -1.33 18.94
N SER A 162 1.57 -1.83 18.00
CA SER A 162 3.01 -2.07 18.22
C SER A 162 3.87 -1.10 17.44
N LYS A 163 4.81 -0.43 18.13
CA LYS A 163 5.85 0.44 17.55
C LYS A 163 7.20 -0.27 17.44
N ASN A 164 7.26 -1.55 17.76
CA ASN A 164 8.49 -2.33 17.63
C ASN A 164 8.89 -2.44 16.15
N ILE A 165 10.13 -2.09 15.82
CA ILE A 165 10.65 -2.07 14.45
C ILE A 165 10.47 -3.44 13.76
N VAL A 166 10.66 -4.54 14.48
CA VAL A 166 10.49 -5.89 13.94
C VAL A 166 9.04 -6.10 13.47
N ASP A 167 8.05 -5.68 14.27
CA ASP A 167 6.63 -5.81 13.93
C ASP A 167 6.23 -4.89 12.77
N LEU A 168 6.90 -3.74 12.61
CA LEU A 168 6.64 -2.79 11.53
C LEU A 168 7.09 -3.31 10.17
N VAL A 169 8.17 -4.10 10.13
CA VAL A 169 8.79 -4.59 8.87
C VAL A 169 8.57 -6.07 8.61
N LYS A 170 8.05 -6.83 9.58
CA LYS A 170 7.82 -8.28 9.47
C LYS A 170 6.80 -8.59 8.36
N ASN A 171 7.11 -9.61 7.55
CA ASN A 171 6.23 -10.13 6.50
C ASN A 171 5.65 -9.01 5.61
N PRO A 172 6.49 -8.28 4.84
CA PRO A 172 6.00 -7.24 3.95
C PRO A 172 5.16 -7.87 2.84
N ASN A 173 4.03 -7.26 2.53
CA ASN A 173 3.23 -7.65 1.38
C ASN A 173 3.80 -7.07 0.07
N LYS A 174 3.22 -7.46 -1.09
CA LYS A 174 3.67 -6.98 -2.41
C LYS A 174 3.67 -5.45 -2.53
N TYR A 175 2.72 -4.76 -1.91
CA TYR A 175 2.60 -3.30 -1.97
C TYR A 175 3.74 -2.61 -1.21
N ALA A 176 4.09 -3.10 -0.02
CA ALA A 176 5.23 -2.58 0.75
C ALA A 176 6.54 -2.71 -0.03
N VAL A 177 6.76 -3.85 -0.69
CA VAL A 177 7.96 -4.06 -1.52
C VAL A 177 7.99 -3.06 -2.68
N ILE A 178 6.88 -2.87 -3.38
CA ILE A 178 6.78 -1.89 -4.49
C ILE A 178 7.06 -0.47 -3.99
N ILE A 179 6.45 -0.05 -2.88
CA ILE A 179 6.66 1.29 -2.30
C ILE A 179 8.13 1.49 -1.94
N VAL A 180 8.77 0.52 -1.28
CA VAL A 180 10.19 0.61 -0.92
C VAL A 180 11.07 0.73 -2.17
N LEU A 181 10.81 -0.06 -3.22
CA LEU A 181 11.55 0.04 -4.48
C LEU A 181 11.39 1.41 -5.13
N ILE A 182 10.18 1.96 -5.17
CA ILE A 182 9.93 3.32 -5.71
C ILE A 182 10.73 4.36 -4.92
N VAL A 183 10.72 4.29 -3.58
CA VAL A 183 11.49 5.20 -2.72
C VAL A 183 12.99 5.09 -3.00
N ILE A 184 13.53 3.87 -3.13
CA ILE A 184 14.94 3.66 -3.48
C ILE A 184 15.27 4.30 -4.82
N VAL A 185 14.45 4.10 -5.85
CA VAL A 185 14.65 4.69 -7.18
C VAL A 185 14.65 6.23 -7.09
N ILE A 186 13.72 6.83 -6.37
CA ILE A 186 13.66 8.28 -6.16
C ILE A 186 14.94 8.77 -5.47
N LEU A 187 15.39 8.11 -4.42
CA LEU A 187 16.61 8.47 -3.69
C LEU A 187 17.86 8.38 -4.59
N VAL A 188 17.95 7.36 -5.44
CA VAL A 188 19.03 7.21 -6.41
C VAL A 188 18.99 8.34 -7.44
N LEU A 189 17.83 8.69 -7.97
CA LEU A 189 17.68 9.80 -8.92
C LEU A 189 18.08 11.15 -8.29
N VAL A 190 17.62 11.42 -7.08
CA VAL A 190 18.00 12.61 -6.31
C VAL A 190 19.51 12.64 -6.07
N PHE A 191 20.10 11.52 -5.66
CA PHE A 191 21.55 11.42 -5.48
C PHE A 191 22.32 11.71 -6.78
N LEU A 192 21.90 11.14 -7.91
CA LEU A 192 22.52 11.39 -9.21
C LEU A 192 22.41 12.85 -9.64
N LEU A 193 21.23 13.47 -9.45
CA LEU A 193 21.00 14.87 -9.79
C LEU A 193 21.90 15.84 -9.02
N PHE A 194 22.16 15.57 -7.75
CA PHE A 194 22.99 16.46 -6.92
C PHE A 194 24.46 16.08 -6.96
N PHE A 195 24.79 14.80 -6.91
CA PHE A 195 26.19 14.34 -6.78
C PHE A 195 27.00 14.45 -8.08
N LEU A 196 26.40 14.16 -9.24
CA LEU A 196 27.12 14.23 -10.52
C LEU A 196 27.59 15.65 -10.88
N PRO A 197 26.74 16.72 -10.80
CA PRO A 197 27.21 18.07 -11.10
C PRO A 197 28.23 18.59 -10.07
N ILE A 198 28.05 18.27 -8.78
CA ILE A 198 29.05 18.64 -7.76
C ILE A 198 30.39 18.00 -8.06
N ARG A 199 30.43 16.71 -8.39
CA ARG A 199 31.65 16.01 -8.75
C ARG A 199 32.30 16.57 -10.02
N ALA A 200 31.50 16.97 -11.01
CA ALA A 200 31.98 17.60 -12.22
C ALA A 200 32.61 18.98 -11.95
N ILE A 201 31.99 19.80 -11.10
CA ILE A 201 32.51 21.12 -10.68
C ILE A 201 33.82 20.95 -9.91
N LEU A 202 33.91 20.02 -8.97
CA LEU A 202 35.12 19.74 -8.20
C LEU A 202 36.25 19.24 -9.09
N ARG A 203 35.97 18.37 -10.07
CA ARG A 203 36.97 17.93 -11.06
C ARG A 203 37.48 19.07 -11.92
N ARG A 204 36.59 20.00 -12.35
CA ARG A 204 36.99 21.19 -13.10
C ARG A 204 37.88 22.15 -12.27
N LYS A 205 37.56 22.36 -10.98
CA LYS A 205 38.38 23.17 -10.05
C LYS A 205 39.76 22.54 -9.85
N ARG A 206 39.86 21.22 -9.64
CA ARG A 206 41.15 20.51 -9.49
C ARG A 206 41.99 20.59 -10.75
N LYS A 207 41.42 20.45 -11.95
CA LYS A 207 42.15 20.60 -13.22
C LYS A 207 42.66 22.03 -13.41
N LYS A 208 41.87 23.06 -13.06
CA LYS A 208 42.32 24.46 -13.12
C LYS A 208 43.45 24.75 -12.14
N ALA A 209 43.37 24.25 -10.90
CA ALA A 209 44.44 24.43 -9.91
C ALA A 209 45.76 23.77 -10.35
N ALA A 210 45.68 22.55 -10.91
CA ALA A 210 46.87 21.82 -11.44
C ALA A 210 47.52 22.58 -12.63
N ALA A 211 46.72 23.15 -13.54
CA ALA A 211 47.19 23.92 -14.66
C ALA A 211 47.84 25.27 -14.22
N THR A 212 47.38 25.90 -13.17
CA THR A 212 48.00 27.15 -12.60
C THR A 212 49.34 26.83 -11.94
N SER A 213 49.46 25.76 -11.14
CA SER A 213 50.73 25.33 -10.55
C SER A 213 51.81 24.97 -11.59
N GLN A 214 51.43 24.41 -12.73
CA GLN A 214 52.35 24.11 -13.81
C GLN A 214 52.85 25.41 -14.51
N LYS A 215 52.01 26.42 -14.59
CA LYS A 215 52.35 27.71 -15.20
C LYS A 215 53.32 28.54 -14.32
N ASP A 216 53.15 28.46 -13.00
CA ASP A 216 54.03 29.14 -12.03
C ASP A 216 55.46 28.51 -11.99
N ASN A 217 55.54 27.16 -12.08
CA ASN A 217 56.84 26.45 -12.13
C ASN A 217 57.60 26.64 -13.45
N SER A 218 56.94 27.11 -14.53
CA SER A 218 57.60 27.39 -15.81
C SER A 218 58.03 28.86 -15.97
N ALA A 219 57.78 29.70 -14.98
CA ALA A 219 58.05 31.12 -14.98
C ALA A 219 59.26 31.56 -14.11
N GLU A 220 60.03 30.60 -13.56
CA GLU A 220 61.27 30.91 -12.85
C GLU A 220 62.37 31.27 -13.85
N PRO A 221 62.86 32.55 -13.85
CA PRO A 221 63.96 32.93 -14.78
C PRO A 221 65.26 32.28 -14.34
N GLN A 222 65.95 31.62 -15.28
CA GLN A 222 67.34 31.19 -15.13
C GLN A 222 68.20 32.43 -14.81
N LYS A 223 68.72 32.52 -13.57
CA LYS A 223 69.81 33.46 -13.24
C LYS A 223 71.03 33.05 -14.02
N SER A 224 71.36 33.80 -15.06
CA SER A 224 72.59 33.79 -15.79
C SER A 224 73.76 34.02 -14.83
N ASN A 225 74.67 33.01 -14.69
CA ASN A 225 76.00 33.20 -14.11
C ASN A 225 76.84 34.05 -15.04
N ALA A 226 76.93 35.34 -14.77
CA ALA A 226 77.95 36.22 -15.38
C ALA A 226 79.30 35.94 -14.71
N VAL A 227 80.21 35.40 -15.48
CA VAL A 227 81.64 35.27 -15.15
C VAL A 227 82.29 36.63 -15.13
N GLU A 228 82.83 37.06 -13.98
CA GLU A 228 83.69 38.26 -13.83
C GLU A 228 85.06 37.97 -14.39
N PRO A 229 85.69 38.92 -15.22
CA PRO A 229 87.05 38.71 -15.68
C PRO A 229 88.10 39.22 -14.62
N GLN A 230 89.02 38.38 -14.32
CA GLN A 230 90.18 38.65 -13.48
C GLN A 230 91.01 39.84 -14.11
N LYS A 231 91.27 40.85 -13.34
CA LYS A 231 92.33 41.82 -13.64
C LYS A 231 93.63 41.36 -13.08
N GLU A 232 94.53 41.11 -13.96
CA GLU A 232 95.99 41.02 -13.72
C GLU A 232 96.52 42.35 -13.19
N ALA A 233 97.20 42.32 -12.07
CA ALA A 233 98.00 43.42 -11.55
C ALA A 233 99.46 43.17 -11.70
N ASP A 234 100.07 44.00 -12.55
CA ASP A 234 101.52 44.01 -12.76
C ASP A 234 102.26 44.78 -11.65
N ILE A 235 103.39 44.26 -11.37
CA ILE A 235 104.51 44.56 -10.47
C ILE A 235 105.04 46.03 -10.62
N LYS A 236 105.25 46.72 -9.55
CA LYS A 236 106.49 47.24 -9.03
C LYS A 236 106.35 47.72 -7.60
#